data_67e7b2dcc42af633d60bbb7d9c5351e8
#
_entry.id   67e7b2dcc42af633d60bbb7d9c5351e8
#
_cell.length_a   1.000
_cell.length_b   1.000
_cell.length_c   1.000
_cell.angle_alpha   90.00
_cell.angle_beta   90.00
_cell.angle_gamma   90.00
#
_symmetry.space_group_name_H-M   'P 1'
#
loop_
_entity.id
_entity.type
_entity.pdbx_description
1 polymer ?
#
loop_
_entity_poly.entity_id
_entity_poly.type
_entity_poly.pdbx_seq_one_letter_code
_entity_poly.pdbx_strand_id
1 'polypeptide(L)'
;FGQAVRLEVADGCPEKLAQFLLRQFELTDDDLYRVGGPVNLARMAALIDAVSVAGLEYRPFVPGPPDRLRESTDLLATIRQQDVLLHHPFQSFDPVVEFIRKAADDVDVVAIKQTVYRTGVNSVLMEALIEAARRGKEVTVVVELMARFDEEANINWAERLERAGAQVVYGVFGLKTHAKLALLI
;
A
#
# COMPACT_ATOMS: atom_id res chain seq x y z
N PHE A 1 6.80 13.87 9.49
CA PHE A 1 8.15 13.42 9.19
C PHE A 1 8.93 13.32 10.51
N GLY A 2 9.76 12.25 10.67
CA GLY A 2 10.65 12.13 11.80
C GLY A 2 11.80 13.15 11.73
N GLN A 3 12.54 13.30 12.83
CA GLN A 3 13.73 14.14 12.91
C GLN A 3 14.81 13.60 11.98
N ALA A 4 15.54 14.46 11.27
CA ALA A 4 16.69 14.04 10.48
C ALA A 4 17.80 13.51 11.41
N VAL A 5 18.52 12.48 10.98
CA VAL A 5 19.58 11.83 11.77
C VAL A 5 20.88 11.70 10.97
N ARG A 6 20.88 12.14 9.71
CA ARG A 6 22.02 12.03 8.80
C ARG A 6 21.88 12.98 7.63
N LEU A 7 22.96 13.64 7.24
CA LEU A 7 23.06 14.46 6.05
C LEU A 7 24.14 13.90 5.13
N GLU A 8 23.78 13.49 3.92
CA GLU A 8 24.72 13.10 2.88
C GLU A 8 24.81 14.21 1.83
N VAL A 9 26.01 14.61 1.50
CA VAL A 9 26.32 15.58 0.44
C VAL A 9 27.39 15.05 -0.49
N ALA A 10 27.37 15.44 -1.76
CA ALA A 10 28.46 15.12 -2.68
C ALA A 10 29.76 15.81 -2.23
N ASP A 11 30.93 15.22 -2.53
CA ASP A 11 32.24 15.78 -2.16
C ASP A 11 32.43 17.22 -2.62
N GLY A 12 31.88 17.57 -3.78
CA GLY A 12 31.92 18.92 -4.32
C GLY A 12 30.91 19.91 -3.69
N CYS A 13 30.15 19.49 -2.69
CA CYS A 13 29.19 20.39 -2.03
C CYS A 13 29.92 21.49 -1.27
N PRO A 14 29.62 22.78 -1.52
CA PRO A 14 30.24 23.89 -0.79
C PRO A 14 29.99 23.79 0.71
N GLU A 15 31.07 24.02 1.50
CA GLU A 15 30.99 23.95 2.97
C GLU A 15 29.86 24.81 3.54
N LYS A 16 29.71 26.03 3.01
CA LYS A 16 28.66 26.97 3.44
C LYS A 16 27.26 26.38 3.28
N LEU A 17 27.03 25.57 2.22
CA LEU A 17 25.74 24.93 1.97
C LEU A 17 25.53 23.74 2.92
N ALA A 18 26.56 22.92 3.12
CA ALA A 18 26.50 21.80 4.06
C ALA A 18 26.18 22.28 5.48
N GLN A 19 26.89 23.32 5.95
CA GLN A 19 26.67 23.92 7.26
C GLN A 19 25.29 24.59 7.39
N PHE A 20 24.77 25.17 6.32
CA PHE A 20 23.40 25.68 6.30
C PHE A 20 22.39 24.56 6.51
N LEU A 21 22.53 23.44 5.79
CA LEU A 21 21.63 22.28 5.88
C LEU A 21 21.72 21.63 7.28
N LEU A 22 22.92 21.46 7.85
CA LEU A 22 23.08 20.94 9.21
C LEU A 22 22.26 21.76 10.21
N ARG A 23 22.36 23.09 10.15
CA ARG A 23 21.59 23.96 11.04
C ARG A 23 20.08 23.87 10.81
N GLN A 24 19.64 23.77 9.54
CA GLN A 24 18.20 23.68 9.22
C GLN A 24 17.57 22.37 9.71
N PHE A 25 18.35 21.31 9.75
CA PHE A 25 17.87 19.99 10.19
C PHE A 25 18.28 19.63 11.62
N GLU A 26 18.86 20.61 12.36
CA GLU A 26 19.32 20.42 13.75
C GLU A 26 20.32 19.27 13.89
N LEU A 27 21.22 19.13 12.90
CA LEU A 27 22.29 18.14 12.85
C LEU A 27 23.63 18.76 13.22
N THR A 28 24.59 17.91 13.59
CA THR A 28 25.97 18.26 13.91
C THR A 28 26.94 17.84 12.80
N ASP A 29 28.20 18.22 12.88
CA ASP A 29 29.23 17.79 11.93
C ASP A 29 29.45 16.27 11.94
N ASP A 30 29.17 15.61 13.07
CA ASP A 30 29.26 14.14 13.19
C ASP A 30 28.18 13.42 12.35
N ASP A 31 27.11 14.10 11.99
CA ASP A 31 26.02 13.60 11.18
C ASP A 31 26.23 13.85 9.68
N LEU A 32 27.32 14.58 9.31
CA LEU A 32 27.62 14.95 7.93
C LEU A 32 28.49 13.89 7.25
N TYR A 33 28.03 13.36 6.15
CA TYR A 33 28.74 12.39 5.31
C TYR A 33 29.00 12.98 3.93
N ARG A 34 30.27 13.08 3.54
CA ARG A 34 30.69 13.46 2.19
C ARG A 34 30.87 12.20 1.35
N VAL A 35 30.28 12.16 0.18
CA VAL A 35 30.20 10.98 -0.67
C VAL A 35 30.81 11.28 -2.03
N GLY A 36 31.83 10.51 -2.41
CA GLY A 36 32.50 10.56 -3.72
C GLY A 36 31.69 9.93 -4.86
N GLY A 37 30.38 10.08 -4.82
CA GLY A 37 29.44 9.50 -5.78
C GLY A 37 28.06 10.12 -5.68
N PRO A 38 27.05 9.47 -6.27
CA PRO A 38 25.68 9.96 -6.19
C PRO A 38 25.16 9.86 -4.73
N VAL A 39 24.55 10.93 -4.27
CA VAL A 39 23.78 10.96 -3.02
C VAL A 39 22.36 10.48 -3.27
N ASN A 40 21.65 10.06 -2.22
CA ASN A 40 20.28 9.54 -2.31
C ASN A 40 20.15 8.33 -3.24
N LEU A 41 20.86 7.25 -2.89
CA LEU A 41 20.88 6.00 -3.65
C LEU A 41 19.48 5.37 -3.83
N ALA A 42 18.49 5.73 -2.99
CA ALA A 42 17.11 5.26 -3.16
C ALA A 42 16.53 5.64 -4.53
N ARG A 43 16.98 6.76 -5.12
CA ARG A 43 16.59 7.16 -6.49
C ARG A 43 17.08 6.21 -7.58
N MET A 44 18.08 5.37 -7.29
CA MET A 44 18.54 4.37 -8.24
C MET A 44 17.45 3.31 -8.56
N ALA A 45 16.42 3.18 -7.73
CA ALA A 45 15.26 2.35 -8.06
C ALA A 45 14.60 2.77 -9.38
N ALA A 46 14.57 4.07 -9.69
CA ALA A 46 14.02 4.58 -10.94
C ALA A 46 14.80 4.12 -12.20
N LEU A 47 16.04 3.63 -12.03
CA LEU A 47 16.81 3.06 -13.14
C LEU A 47 16.14 1.80 -13.71
N ILE A 48 15.48 1.01 -12.85
CA ILE A 48 14.77 -0.20 -13.24
C ILE A 48 13.65 0.15 -14.23
N ASP A 49 12.90 1.22 -13.92
CA ASP A 49 11.79 1.68 -14.77
C ASP A 49 12.26 2.38 -16.06
N ALA A 50 13.46 2.97 -16.02
CA ALA A 50 14.04 3.70 -17.14
C ALA A 50 14.78 2.81 -18.15
N VAL A 51 15.14 1.58 -17.76
CA VAL A 51 15.95 0.67 -18.58
C VAL A 51 15.19 -0.63 -18.80
N SER A 52 14.80 -0.88 -20.06
CA SER A 52 14.23 -2.15 -20.48
C SER A 52 15.22 -2.88 -21.39
N VAL A 53 16.00 -3.79 -20.83
CA VAL A 53 16.97 -4.61 -21.57
C VAL A 53 16.62 -6.08 -21.41
N ALA A 54 16.35 -6.74 -22.52
CA ALA A 54 16.05 -8.17 -22.53
C ALA A 54 17.16 -8.97 -21.84
N GLY A 55 16.80 -9.80 -20.88
CA GLY A 55 17.73 -10.66 -20.13
C GLY A 55 18.25 -10.07 -18.82
N LEU A 56 18.00 -8.79 -18.50
CA LEU A 56 18.29 -8.21 -17.20
C LEU A 56 17.13 -8.36 -16.19
N GLU A 57 15.96 -8.77 -16.64
CA GLU A 57 14.79 -9.02 -15.82
C GLU A 57 14.43 -10.50 -15.81
N TYR A 58 13.99 -10.98 -14.66
CA TYR A 58 13.37 -12.30 -14.60
C TYR A 58 12.04 -12.29 -15.36
N ARG A 59 11.68 -13.44 -15.95
CA ARG A 59 10.34 -13.58 -16.56
C ARG A 59 9.27 -13.34 -15.48
N PRO A 60 8.24 -12.52 -15.76
CA PRO A 60 7.16 -12.33 -14.83
C PRO A 60 6.54 -13.69 -14.43
N PHE A 61 6.41 -13.88 -13.13
CA PHE A 61 5.65 -15.02 -12.62
C PHE A 61 4.16 -14.70 -12.74
N VAL A 62 3.40 -15.60 -13.37
CA VAL A 62 1.95 -15.46 -13.50
C VAL A 62 1.28 -16.42 -12.52
N PRO A 63 0.63 -15.90 -11.45
CA PRO A 63 -0.08 -16.74 -10.48
C PRO A 63 -1.21 -17.51 -11.13
N GLY A 64 -1.34 -18.79 -10.77
CA GLY A 64 -2.46 -19.61 -11.23
C GLY A 64 -3.76 -19.31 -10.48
N PRO A 65 -4.93 -19.66 -11.05
CA PRO A 65 -6.19 -19.60 -10.32
C PRO A 65 -6.19 -20.64 -9.18
N PRO A 66 -6.83 -20.33 -8.03
CA PRO A 66 -6.99 -21.31 -6.95
C PRO A 66 -7.85 -22.49 -7.39
N ASP A 67 -7.42 -23.73 -7.12
CA ASP A 67 -8.11 -24.94 -7.60
C ASP A 67 -9.58 -25.00 -7.15
N ARG A 68 -9.83 -24.63 -5.89
CA ARG A 68 -11.20 -24.65 -5.32
C ARG A 68 -12.15 -23.60 -5.91
N LEU A 69 -11.63 -22.57 -6.56
CA LEU A 69 -12.41 -21.51 -7.19
C LEU A 69 -12.43 -21.63 -8.72
N ARG A 70 -11.68 -22.58 -9.30
CA ARG A 70 -11.54 -22.73 -10.75
C ARG A 70 -12.85 -23.04 -11.46
N GLU A 71 -13.72 -23.80 -10.81
CA GLU A 71 -15.02 -24.22 -11.35
C GLU A 71 -16.19 -23.44 -10.75
N SER A 72 -15.91 -22.54 -9.79
CA SER A 72 -16.95 -21.77 -9.11
C SER A 72 -17.36 -20.55 -9.94
N THR A 73 -18.66 -20.46 -10.23
CA THR A 73 -19.28 -19.26 -10.84
C THR A 73 -19.71 -18.24 -9.80
N ASP A 74 -19.83 -18.64 -8.52
CA ASP A 74 -20.26 -17.79 -7.41
C ASP A 74 -19.31 -17.96 -6.20
N LEU A 75 -18.44 -16.97 -6.02
CA LEU A 75 -17.46 -16.93 -4.95
C LEU A 75 -18.11 -16.90 -3.56
N LEU A 76 -19.13 -16.08 -3.38
CA LEU A 76 -19.80 -15.94 -2.08
C LEU A 76 -20.54 -17.22 -1.69
N ALA A 77 -21.21 -17.86 -2.63
CA ALA A 77 -21.84 -19.16 -2.40
C ALA A 77 -20.83 -20.25 -2.04
N THR A 78 -19.66 -20.24 -2.68
CA THR A 78 -18.58 -21.18 -2.36
C THR A 78 -18.04 -20.97 -0.94
N ILE A 79 -17.79 -19.73 -0.54
CA ILE A 79 -17.29 -19.39 0.81
C ILE A 79 -18.32 -19.74 1.89
N ARG A 80 -19.62 -19.63 1.61
CA ARG A 80 -20.68 -20.06 2.55
C ARG A 80 -20.68 -21.59 2.79
N GLN A 81 -20.18 -22.37 1.84
CA GLN A 81 -20.14 -23.83 1.94
C GLN A 81 -18.85 -24.36 2.57
N GLN A 82 -17.73 -23.67 2.37
CA GLN A 82 -16.41 -24.14 2.82
C GLN A 82 -15.42 -22.99 2.93
N ASP A 83 -14.42 -23.16 3.79
CA ASP A 83 -13.28 -22.27 3.87
C ASP A 83 -12.41 -22.38 2.60
N VAL A 84 -11.95 -21.23 2.11
CA VAL A 84 -11.05 -21.13 0.95
C VAL A 84 -9.71 -20.60 1.41
N LEU A 85 -8.67 -21.42 1.32
CA LEU A 85 -7.28 -21.03 1.58
C LEU A 85 -6.60 -20.66 0.27
N LEU A 86 -5.96 -19.50 0.23
CA LEU A 86 -5.17 -19.01 -0.91
C LEU A 86 -3.68 -18.96 -0.54
N HIS A 87 -2.83 -19.44 -1.43
CA HIS A 87 -1.38 -19.46 -1.24
C HIS A 87 -0.70 -18.45 -2.17
N HIS A 88 -0.56 -17.21 -1.70
CA HIS A 88 0.15 -16.16 -2.44
C HIS A 88 1.67 -16.31 -2.29
N PRO A 89 2.45 -15.95 -3.30
CA PRO A 89 2.10 -15.38 -4.61
C PRO A 89 1.80 -16.43 -5.69
N PHE A 90 1.76 -17.72 -5.36
CA PHE A 90 1.60 -18.81 -6.32
C PHE A 90 0.17 -18.92 -6.87
N GLN A 91 -0.80 -18.55 -6.07
CA GLN A 91 -2.20 -18.40 -6.50
C GLN A 91 -2.55 -16.92 -6.61
N SER A 92 -3.44 -16.58 -7.59
CA SER A 92 -3.85 -15.21 -7.86
C SER A 92 -4.53 -14.56 -6.65
N PHE A 93 -4.31 -13.25 -6.49
CA PHE A 93 -5.00 -12.41 -5.54
C PHE A 93 -6.37 -11.93 -6.05
N ASP A 94 -6.70 -12.18 -7.32
CA ASP A 94 -7.97 -11.74 -7.92
C ASP A 94 -9.21 -12.18 -7.15
N PRO A 95 -9.29 -13.39 -6.54
CA PRO A 95 -10.45 -13.78 -5.74
C PRO A 95 -10.65 -12.88 -4.50
N VAL A 96 -9.60 -12.33 -3.90
CA VAL A 96 -9.72 -11.39 -2.78
C VAL A 96 -10.31 -10.05 -3.25
N VAL A 97 -9.88 -9.57 -4.41
CA VAL A 97 -10.42 -8.36 -5.03
C VAL A 97 -11.88 -8.59 -5.43
N GLU A 98 -12.17 -9.76 -6.03
CA GLU A 98 -13.53 -10.13 -6.43
C GLU A 98 -14.47 -10.26 -5.23
N PHE A 99 -13.99 -10.78 -4.10
CA PHE A 99 -14.75 -10.85 -2.85
C PHE A 99 -15.30 -9.48 -2.43
N ILE A 100 -14.47 -8.45 -2.47
CA ILE A 100 -14.91 -7.08 -2.13
C ILE A 100 -15.80 -6.48 -3.23
N ARG A 101 -15.51 -6.73 -4.50
CA ARG A 101 -16.36 -6.26 -5.61
C ARG A 101 -17.74 -6.87 -5.56
N LYS A 102 -17.85 -8.18 -5.37
CA LYS A 102 -19.14 -8.85 -5.23
C LYS A 102 -19.90 -8.35 -4.00
N ALA A 103 -19.20 -8.08 -2.90
CA ALA A 103 -19.83 -7.47 -1.72
C ALA A 103 -20.38 -6.07 -2.01
N ALA A 104 -19.75 -5.29 -2.86
CA ALA A 104 -20.28 -3.98 -3.27
C ALA A 104 -21.56 -4.10 -4.09
N ASP A 105 -21.71 -5.18 -4.86
CA ASP A 105 -22.87 -5.43 -5.74
C ASP A 105 -24.01 -6.19 -5.04
N ASP A 106 -23.68 -7.01 -4.02
CA ASP A 106 -24.65 -7.88 -3.34
C ASP A 106 -25.58 -7.06 -2.44
N VAL A 107 -26.89 -7.19 -2.66
CA VAL A 107 -27.92 -6.45 -1.90
C VAL A 107 -28.00 -6.88 -0.44
N ASP A 108 -27.62 -8.11 -0.13
CA ASP A 108 -27.65 -8.67 1.22
C ASP A 108 -26.43 -8.21 2.06
N VAL A 109 -25.39 -7.67 1.44
CA VAL A 109 -24.23 -7.09 2.15
C VAL A 109 -24.56 -5.66 2.53
N VAL A 110 -24.61 -5.37 3.81
CA VAL A 110 -24.92 -4.03 4.35
C VAL A 110 -23.68 -3.24 4.76
N ALA A 111 -22.62 -3.93 5.16
CA ALA A 111 -21.40 -3.27 5.58
C ALA A 111 -20.12 -4.03 5.17
N ILE A 112 -19.02 -3.26 4.99
CA ILE A 112 -17.67 -3.77 4.72
C ILE A 112 -16.71 -3.11 5.71
N LYS A 113 -15.93 -3.90 6.45
CA LYS A 113 -14.87 -3.41 7.33
C LYS A 113 -13.52 -3.97 6.90
N GLN A 114 -12.58 -3.08 6.60
CA GLN A 114 -11.29 -3.43 6.00
C GLN A 114 -10.13 -2.76 6.73
N THR A 115 -9.06 -3.51 7.00
CA THR A 115 -7.78 -2.92 7.40
C THR A 115 -6.89 -2.70 6.18
N VAL A 116 -6.18 -1.58 6.15
CA VAL A 116 -5.26 -1.20 5.06
C VAL A 116 -3.89 -0.88 5.64
N TYR A 117 -2.86 -1.58 5.15
CA TYR A 117 -1.48 -1.35 5.55
C TYR A 117 -0.63 -0.77 4.41
N ARG A 118 -0.57 -1.44 3.26
CA ARG A 118 0.11 -0.99 2.04
C ARG A 118 -0.72 -1.35 0.83
N THR A 119 -1.00 -0.37 0.00
CA THR A 119 -1.82 -0.56 -1.19
C THR A 119 -1.18 -0.02 -2.46
N GLY A 120 -0.10 0.76 -2.32
CA GLY A 120 0.47 1.51 -3.44
C GLY A 120 -0.50 2.55 -4.01
N VAL A 121 -0.05 3.25 -5.03
CA VAL A 121 -0.83 4.33 -5.67
C VAL A 121 -2.00 3.83 -6.52
N ASN A 122 -1.90 2.62 -7.06
CA ASN A 122 -2.92 2.00 -7.93
C ASN A 122 -3.47 0.73 -7.27
N SER A 123 -4.52 0.85 -6.49
CA SER A 123 -5.12 -0.28 -5.79
C SER A 123 -6.55 -0.55 -6.23
N VAL A 124 -6.72 -1.68 -6.92
CA VAL A 124 -8.05 -2.17 -7.35
C VAL A 124 -8.96 -2.46 -6.16
N LEU A 125 -8.37 -2.89 -5.02
CA LEU A 125 -9.10 -3.12 -3.79
C LEU A 125 -9.67 -1.81 -3.22
N MET A 126 -8.87 -0.74 -3.22
CA MET A 126 -9.32 0.57 -2.73
C MET A 126 -10.43 1.16 -3.61
N GLU A 127 -10.33 1.00 -4.93
CA GLU A 127 -11.42 1.41 -5.84
C GLU A 127 -12.71 0.62 -5.58
N ALA A 128 -12.62 -0.68 -5.28
CA ALA A 128 -13.78 -1.48 -4.93
C ALA A 128 -14.46 -1.02 -3.63
N LEU A 129 -13.69 -0.62 -2.61
CA LEU A 129 -14.23 -0.05 -1.37
C LEU A 129 -14.90 1.31 -1.59
N ILE A 130 -14.31 2.17 -2.43
CA ILE A 130 -14.90 3.45 -2.83
C ILE A 130 -16.24 3.22 -3.53
N GLU A 131 -16.29 2.27 -4.46
CA GLU A 131 -17.52 1.94 -5.18
C GLU A 131 -18.59 1.40 -4.23
N ALA A 132 -18.22 0.53 -3.27
CA ALA A 132 -19.14 0.05 -2.25
C ALA A 132 -19.78 1.20 -1.44
N ALA A 133 -18.94 2.16 -1.00
CA ALA A 133 -19.41 3.33 -0.27
C ALA A 133 -20.37 4.19 -1.12
N ARG A 134 -20.06 4.43 -2.39
CA ARG A 134 -20.92 5.17 -3.32
C ARG A 134 -22.28 4.50 -3.57
N ARG A 135 -22.31 3.17 -3.46
CA ARG A 135 -23.55 2.38 -3.57
C ARG A 135 -24.34 2.32 -2.26
N GLY A 136 -23.93 3.06 -1.24
CA GLY A 136 -24.63 3.17 0.04
C GLY A 136 -24.32 2.06 1.04
N LYS A 137 -23.27 1.24 0.82
CA LYS A 137 -22.79 0.30 1.83
C LYS A 137 -22.11 1.07 2.97
N GLU A 138 -22.26 0.59 4.20
CA GLU A 138 -21.48 1.09 5.33
C GLU A 138 -20.03 0.58 5.22
N VAL A 139 -19.12 1.43 4.75
CA VAL A 139 -17.70 1.07 4.58
C VAL A 139 -16.88 1.69 5.69
N THR A 140 -16.21 0.87 6.50
CA THR A 140 -15.24 1.31 7.50
C THR A 140 -13.84 0.81 7.12
N VAL A 141 -12.89 1.73 7.00
CA VAL A 141 -11.51 1.39 6.65
C VAL A 141 -10.57 1.86 7.74
N VAL A 142 -9.81 0.92 8.33
CA VAL A 142 -8.75 1.25 9.28
C VAL A 142 -7.44 1.35 8.52
N VAL A 143 -6.91 2.57 8.38
CA VAL A 143 -5.70 2.87 7.60
C VAL A 143 -4.50 3.03 8.52
N GLU A 144 -3.41 2.30 8.27
CA GLU A 144 -2.11 2.50 8.92
C GLU A 144 -1.34 3.62 8.21
N LEU A 145 -1.23 4.78 8.85
CA LEU A 145 -0.51 5.92 8.29
C LEU A 145 1.01 5.76 8.28
N MET A 146 1.54 5.01 9.26
CA MET A 146 2.98 4.81 9.39
C MET A 146 3.48 3.55 8.65
N ALA A 147 2.88 3.25 7.51
CA ALA A 147 3.33 2.20 6.61
C ALA A 147 4.50 2.71 5.78
N ARG A 148 5.73 2.34 6.19
CA ARG A 148 6.98 2.82 5.57
C ARG A 148 6.94 2.71 4.04
N PHE A 149 7.20 3.83 3.35
CA PHE A 149 7.20 4.04 1.89
C PHE A 149 5.80 4.17 1.23
N ASP A 150 4.71 3.97 1.97
CA ASP A 150 3.34 4.09 1.46
C ASP A 150 2.54 5.19 2.17
N GLU A 151 3.18 6.03 2.98
CA GLU A 151 2.52 7.04 3.80
C GLU A 151 1.68 8.01 2.94
N GLU A 152 2.27 8.54 1.86
CA GLU A 152 1.57 9.45 0.95
C GLU A 152 0.42 8.75 0.22
N ALA A 153 0.64 7.53 -0.27
CA ALA A 153 -0.39 6.75 -0.93
C ALA A 153 -1.57 6.46 0.01
N ASN A 154 -1.29 6.09 1.25
CA ASN A 154 -2.32 5.81 2.25
C ASN A 154 -3.12 7.06 2.64
N ILE A 155 -2.49 8.23 2.74
CA ILE A 155 -3.18 9.51 2.99
C ILE A 155 -4.13 9.83 1.82
N ASN A 156 -3.63 9.74 0.59
CA ASN A 156 -4.41 10.01 -0.61
C ASN A 156 -5.63 9.07 -0.73
N TRP A 157 -5.47 7.79 -0.41
CA TRP A 157 -6.57 6.83 -0.38
C TRP A 157 -7.59 7.13 0.71
N ALA A 158 -7.11 7.50 1.91
CA ALA A 158 -7.98 7.88 3.02
C ALA A 158 -8.90 9.04 2.62
N GLU A 159 -8.36 10.12 2.04
CA GLU A 159 -9.15 11.25 1.55
C GLU A 159 -10.17 10.85 0.48
N ARG A 160 -9.80 9.97 -0.45
CA ARG A 160 -10.71 9.50 -1.50
C ARG A 160 -11.85 8.66 -0.93
N LEU A 161 -11.58 7.81 0.07
CA LEU A 161 -12.58 7.03 0.78
C LEU A 161 -13.56 7.93 1.54
N GLU A 162 -13.07 8.92 2.30
CA GLU A 162 -13.91 9.87 3.02
C GLU A 162 -14.82 10.65 2.08
N ARG A 163 -14.29 11.13 0.95
CA ARG A 163 -15.09 11.81 -0.09
C ARG A 163 -16.17 10.91 -0.71
N ALA A 164 -15.97 9.59 -0.71
CA ALA A 164 -16.95 8.63 -1.18
C ALA A 164 -18.01 8.25 -0.12
N GLY A 165 -17.85 8.75 1.13
CA GLY A 165 -18.78 8.47 2.23
C GLY A 165 -18.35 7.30 3.12
N ALA A 166 -17.15 6.75 2.95
CA ALA A 166 -16.63 5.73 3.85
C ALA A 166 -16.14 6.36 5.18
N GLN A 167 -16.26 5.61 6.26
CA GLN A 167 -15.67 5.95 7.54
C GLN A 167 -14.19 5.52 7.55
N VAL A 168 -13.28 6.47 7.69
CA VAL A 168 -11.85 6.18 7.81
C VAL A 168 -11.41 6.32 9.27
N VAL A 169 -10.68 5.31 9.75
CA VAL A 169 -10.07 5.28 11.08
C VAL A 169 -8.56 5.25 10.90
N TYR A 170 -7.88 6.24 11.47
CA TYR A 170 -6.43 6.40 11.35
C TYR A 170 -5.70 5.65 12.46
N GLY A 171 -5.55 4.32 12.28
CA GLY A 171 -4.84 3.45 13.19
C GLY A 171 -5.44 3.37 14.59
N VAL A 172 -4.67 2.82 15.52
CA VAL A 172 -4.97 2.77 16.95
C VAL A 172 -3.82 3.43 17.70
N PHE A 173 -4.13 4.43 18.53
CA PHE A 173 -3.10 5.18 19.26
C PHE A 173 -2.17 4.27 20.05
N GLY A 174 -0.86 4.43 19.87
CA GLY A 174 0.18 3.64 20.54
C GLY A 174 0.37 2.22 20.00
N LEU A 175 -0.42 1.79 19.00
CA LEU A 175 -0.32 0.48 18.38
C LEU A 175 -0.18 0.61 16.86
N LYS A 176 0.35 -0.43 16.23
CA LYS A 176 0.44 -0.52 14.77
C LYS A 176 -0.66 -1.43 14.23
N THR A 177 -1.45 -0.91 13.30
CA THR A 177 -2.48 -1.71 12.61
C THR A 177 -1.82 -2.60 11.57
N HIS A 178 -1.43 -3.81 11.95
CA HIS A 178 -0.72 -4.75 11.09
C HIS A 178 -1.56 -5.95 10.64
N ALA A 179 -2.70 -6.19 11.25
CA ALA A 179 -3.64 -7.23 10.80
C ALA A 179 -4.19 -6.91 9.41
N LYS A 180 -4.36 -7.93 8.56
CA LYS A 180 -4.98 -7.83 7.23
C LYS A 180 -6.33 -8.55 7.32
N LEU A 181 -7.38 -7.75 7.49
CA LEU A 181 -8.75 -8.24 7.72
C LEU A 181 -9.70 -7.56 6.74
N ALA A 182 -10.63 -8.36 6.22
CA ALA A 182 -11.82 -7.89 5.52
C ALA A 182 -13.03 -8.62 6.12
N LEU A 183 -14.04 -7.89 6.54
CA LEU A 183 -15.28 -8.43 7.08
C LEU A 183 -16.44 -7.88 6.27
N LEU A 184 -17.26 -8.77 5.74
CA LEU A 184 -18.55 -8.47 5.12
C LEU A 184 -19.68 -8.77 6.10
N ILE A 185 -20.67 -7.89 6.19
CA ILE A 185 -21.82 -8.00 7.07
C ILE A 185 -23.09 -7.89 6.24
#